data_09c2969ff56629cc7de437f2b58f71f4
#
_entry.id   09c2969ff56629cc7de437f2b58f71f4
#
_cell.length_a   1.000
_cell.length_b   1.000
_cell.length_c   1.000
_cell.angle_alpha   90.00
_cell.angle_beta   90.00
_cell.angle_gamma   90.00
#
_symmetry.space_group_name_H-M   'P 1'
#
loop_
_entity.id
_entity.type
_entity.pdbx_description
1 polymer ?
#
loop_
_entity_poly.entity_id
_entity_poly.type
_entity_poly.pdbx_seq_one_letter_code
_entity_poly.pdbx_strand_id
1 'polypeptide(L)'
;MHFFLKLNASRPTFSQDMSDGERAIMTKHVAYWKTLMDAGKVVVFGPVFAPAGGFGMGVVAAESELEVSDLMANDPASTILRYECHPMRAILPR
;
A
#
# COMPACT_ATOMS: atom_id res chain seq x y z
N MET A 1 -3.36 7.28 15.35
CA MET A 1 -3.56 8.05 14.11
C MET A 1 -3.71 7.10 12.93
N HIS A 2 -4.49 7.49 11.95
CA HIS A 2 -4.68 6.70 10.74
C HIS A 2 -4.22 7.47 9.52
N PHE A 3 -3.75 6.73 8.52
CA PHE A 3 -3.27 7.30 7.27
C PHE A 3 -3.79 6.47 6.11
N PHE A 4 -4.25 7.16 5.07
CA PHE A 4 -4.62 6.53 3.80
C PHE A 4 -3.39 6.53 2.91
N LEU A 5 -3.03 5.36 2.42
CA LEU A 5 -1.91 5.19 1.50
C LEU A 5 -2.44 4.76 0.15
N LYS A 6 -1.94 5.41 -0.91
CA LYS A 6 -2.25 5.06 -2.28
C LYS A 6 -0.94 4.73 -2.99
N LEU A 7 -0.93 3.61 -3.69
CA LEU A 7 0.23 3.15 -4.44
C LEU A 7 -0.08 3.28 -5.92
N ASN A 8 0.67 4.16 -6.59
CA ASN A 8 0.49 4.45 -8.00
C ASN A 8 1.55 3.76 -8.82
N ALA A 9 1.11 3.03 -9.86
CA ALA A 9 2.01 2.40 -10.81
C ALA A 9 2.44 3.41 -11.89
N SER A 10 3.53 3.09 -12.59
CA SER A 10 4.04 3.92 -13.67
C SER A 10 3.18 3.88 -14.93
N ARG A 11 2.29 2.88 -15.03
CA ARG A 11 1.43 2.71 -16.21
C ARG A 11 0.05 2.19 -15.80
N PRO A 12 -1.03 2.60 -16.52
CA PRO A 12 -2.40 2.20 -16.15
C PRO A 12 -2.67 0.70 -16.22
N THR A 13 -1.92 -0.01 -17.05
CA THR A 13 -2.12 -1.45 -17.30
C THR A 13 -1.29 -2.35 -16.37
N PHE A 14 -0.58 -1.76 -15.41
CA PHE A 14 0.37 -2.48 -14.54
C PHE A 14 -0.20 -3.79 -13.98
N SER A 15 -1.42 -3.75 -13.44
CA SER A 15 -2.04 -4.94 -12.82
C SER A 15 -2.31 -6.06 -13.82
N GLN A 16 -2.35 -5.75 -15.11
CA GLN A 16 -2.68 -6.69 -16.18
C GLN A 16 -1.45 -7.21 -16.91
N ASP A 17 -0.36 -6.45 -16.91
CA ASP A 17 0.82 -6.74 -17.73
C ASP A 17 2.14 -6.70 -16.94
N MET A 18 2.09 -7.00 -15.66
CA MET A 18 3.31 -7.06 -14.85
C MET A 18 4.33 -8.00 -15.47
N SER A 19 5.59 -7.57 -15.51
CA SER A 19 6.71 -8.45 -15.81
C SER A 19 6.89 -9.48 -14.69
N ASP A 20 7.68 -10.52 -14.94
CA ASP A 20 7.98 -11.52 -13.92
C ASP A 20 8.68 -10.89 -12.71
N GLY A 21 9.59 -9.94 -12.96
CA GLY A 21 10.26 -9.22 -11.88
C GLY A 21 9.32 -8.37 -11.05
N GLU A 22 8.41 -7.66 -11.71
CA GLU A 22 7.38 -6.87 -11.03
C GLU A 22 6.46 -7.74 -10.20
N ARG A 23 6.06 -8.88 -10.74
CA ARG A 23 5.20 -9.84 -10.06
C ARG A 23 5.86 -10.39 -8.81
N ALA A 24 7.15 -10.69 -8.88
CA ALA A 24 7.93 -11.14 -7.72
C ALA A 24 7.98 -10.07 -6.62
N ILE A 25 8.17 -8.80 -7.00
CA ILE A 25 8.17 -7.68 -6.05
C ILE A 25 6.79 -7.52 -5.40
N MET A 26 5.72 -7.64 -6.18
CA MET A 26 4.36 -7.50 -5.64
C MET A 26 4.00 -8.66 -4.70
N THR A 27 4.52 -9.85 -4.93
CA THR A 27 4.36 -10.96 -4.00
C THR A 27 5.01 -10.64 -2.65
N LYS A 28 6.20 -10.08 -2.66
CA LYS A 28 6.89 -9.64 -1.43
C LYS A 28 6.16 -8.48 -0.76
N HIS A 29 5.59 -7.57 -1.55
CA HIS A 29 4.79 -6.46 -1.06
C HIS A 29 3.58 -6.95 -0.26
N VAL A 30 2.84 -7.91 -0.78
CA VAL A 30 1.67 -8.47 -0.09
C VAL A 30 2.08 -9.14 1.22
N ALA A 31 3.17 -9.91 1.21
CA ALA A 31 3.69 -10.56 2.41
C ALA A 31 4.11 -9.53 3.47
N TYR A 32 4.75 -8.45 3.06
CA TYR A 32 5.16 -7.36 3.94
C TYR A 32 3.94 -6.72 4.61
N TRP A 33 2.92 -6.38 3.84
CA TRP A 33 1.70 -5.75 4.37
C TRP A 33 0.91 -6.70 5.27
N LYS A 34 0.89 -8.00 4.96
CA LYS A 34 0.25 -8.99 5.85
C LYS A 34 0.96 -9.07 7.20
N THR A 35 2.28 -8.98 7.21
CA THR A 35 3.05 -8.94 8.46
C THR A 35 2.67 -7.72 9.29
N LEU A 36 2.53 -6.55 8.66
CA LEU A 36 2.08 -5.34 9.34
C LEU A 36 0.64 -5.48 9.84
N MET A 37 -0.22 -6.14 9.09
CA MET A 37 -1.59 -6.39 9.49
C MET A 37 -1.64 -7.29 10.72
N ASP A 38 -0.84 -8.34 10.75
CA ASP A 38 -0.75 -9.23 11.91
C ASP A 38 -0.23 -8.50 13.15
N ALA A 39 0.58 -7.48 12.96
CA ALA A 39 1.08 -6.62 14.04
C ALA A 39 0.07 -5.54 14.46
N GLY A 40 -1.12 -5.50 13.86
CA GLY A 40 -2.15 -4.53 14.19
C GLY A 40 -1.95 -3.15 13.57
N LYS A 41 -1.04 -3.02 12.62
CA LYS A 41 -0.70 -1.72 12.01
C LYS A 41 -1.49 -1.41 10.73
N VAL A 42 -2.17 -2.39 10.16
CA VAL A 42 -2.94 -2.23 8.93
C VAL A 42 -4.39 -2.59 9.18
N VAL A 43 -5.28 -1.69 8.84
CA VAL A 43 -6.72 -1.90 8.97
C VAL A 43 -7.25 -2.68 7.76
N VAL A 44 -6.84 -2.26 6.56
CA VAL A 44 -7.27 -2.87 5.30
C VAL A 44 -6.27 -2.48 4.22
N PHE A 45 -6.06 -3.37 3.26
CA PHE A 45 -5.26 -3.05 2.08
C PHE A 45 -5.67 -3.93 0.91
N GLY A 46 -5.40 -3.48 -0.29
CA GLY A 46 -5.67 -4.27 -1.49
C GLY A 46 -5.67 -3.44 -2.76
N PRO A 47 -5.80 -4.11 -3.90
CA PRO A 47 -5.90 -3.42 -5.19
C PRO A 47 -7.28 -2.79 -5.37
N VAL A 48 -7.30 -1.66 -6.08
CA VAL A 48 -8.52 -0.95 -6.47
C VAL A 48 -8.57 -0.93 -7.99
N PHE A 49 -9.72 -1.27 -8.56
CA PHE A 49 -9.91 -1.39 -10.00
C PHE A 49 -10.71 -0.19 -10.50
N ALA A 50 -10.00 0.90 -10.84
CA ALA A 50 -10.61 2.12 -11.33
C ALA A 50 -10.59 2.16 -12.87
N PRO A 51 -11.57 2.81 -13.52
CA PRO A 51 -11.62 2.88 -15.00
C PRO A 51 -10.38 3.48 -15.63
N ALA A 52 -9.76 4.48 -14.97
CA ALA A 52 -8.57 5.15 -15.49
C ALA A 52 -7.27 4.38 -15.21
N GLY A 53 -7.35 3.25 -14.54
CA GLY A 53 -6.20 2.44 -14.15
C GLY A 53 -6.27 2.04 -12.68
N GLY A 54 -5.82 0.81 -12.39
CA GLY A 54 -5.81 0.30 -11.04
C GLY A 54 -4.72 0.94 -10.18
N PHE A 55 -4.92 0.89 -8.89
CA PHE A 55 -3.92 1.32 -7.91
C PHE A 55 -4.04 0.46 -6.65
N GLY A 56 -3.03 0.51 -5.79
CA GLY A 56 -3.11 -0.10 -4.48
C GLY A 56 -3.58 0.89 -3.44
N MET A 57 -4.27 0.41 -2.41
CA MET A 57 -4.64 1.25 -1.28
C MET A 57 -4.39 0.53 0.02
N GLY A 58 -4.19 1.29 1.08
CA GLY A 58 -4.14 0.77 2.42
C GLY A 58 -4.49 1.84 3.44
N VAL A 59 -5.05 1.40 4.56
CA VAL A 59 -5.27 2.26 5.72
C VAL A 59 -4.42 1.70 6.84
N VAL A 60 -3.53 2.53 7.38
CA VAL A 60 -2.62 2.12 8.44
C VAL A 60 -2.88 2.91 9.71
N ALA A 61 -2.62 2.26 10.85
CA ALA A 61 -2.61 2.88 12.17
C ALA A 61 -1.16 3.09 12.57
N ALA A 62 -0.79 4.31 12.93
CA ALA A 62 0.58 4.64 13.31
C ALA A 62 0.59 5.75 14.36
N GLU A 63 1.68 5.82 15.11
CA GLU A 63 1.86 6.83 16.15
C GLU A 63 2.25 8.20 15.57
N SER A 64 2.86 8.20 14.37
CA SER A 64 3.39 9.41 13.77
C SER A 64 3.54 9.26 12.26
N GLU A 65 3.73 10.40 11.59
CA GLU A 65 4.06 10.42 10.16
C GLU A 65 5.42 9.77 9.88
N LEU A 66 6.37 9.89 10.80
CA LEU A 66 7.68 9.27 10.64
C LEU A 66 7.56 7.74 10.60
N GLU A 67 6.72 7.16 11.45
CA GLU A 67 6.47 5.73 11.44
C GLU A 67 5.91 5.28 10.08
N VAL A 68 4.97 6.06 9.52
CA VAL A 68 4.40 5.75 8.20
C VAL A 68 5.44 5.89 7.10
N SER A 69 6.29 6.91 7.16
CA SER A 69 7.38 7.09 6.20
C SER A 69 8.33 5.90 6.21
N ASP A 70 8.68 5.41 7.38
CA ASP A 70 9.55 4.23 7.52
C ASP A 70 8.86 2.98 6.97
N LEU A 71 7.57 2.83 7.24
CA LEU A 71 6.79 1.71 6.73
C LEU A 71 6.76 1.71 5.20
N MET A 72 6.54 2.86 4.58
CA MET A 72 6.53 2.99 3.13
C MET A 72 7.91 2.70 2.54
N ALA A 73 8.96 3.24 3.15
CA ALA A 73 10.32 3.07 2.66
C ALA A 73 10.79 1.61 2.69
N ASN A 74 10.30 0.83 3.65
CA ASN A 74 10.68 -0.57 3.80
C ASN A 74 9.82 -1.53 2.96
N ASP A 75 8.78 -1.03 2.29
CA ASP A 75 7.97 -1.86 1.40
C ASP A 75 8.77 -2.19 0.13
N PRO A 76 8.90 -3.47 -0.23
CA PRO A 76 9.54 -3.86 -1.49
C PRO A 76 8.97 -3.16 -2.72
N ALA A 77 7.66 -2.87 -2.72
CA ALA A 77 7.01 -2.20 -3.84
C ALA A 77 7.43 -0.74 -4.01
N SER A 78 8.09 -0.13 -3.03
CA SER A 78 8.56 1.26 -3.14
C SER A 78 9.60 1.44 -4.24
N THR A 79 10.19 0.35 -4.74
CA THR A 79 11.15 0.39 -5.84
C THR A 79 10.46 0.55 -7.20
N ILE A 80 9.18 0.23 -7.32
CA ILE A 80 8.45 0.25 -8.59
C ILE A 80 7.12 1.00 -8.55
N LEU A 81 6.62 1.35 -7.36
CA LEU A 81 5.38 2.10 -7.19
C LEU A 81 5.67 3.38 -6.43
N ARG A 82 4.81 4.38 -6.63
CA ARG A 82 4.89 5.63 -5.89
C ARG A 82 3.76 5.71 -4.88
N TYR A 83 4.13 5.99 -3.64
CA TYR A 83 3.18 6.20 -2.56
C TYR A 83 2.66 7.62 -2.53
N GLU A 84 1.36 7.75 -2.24
CA GLU A 84 0.76 8.96 -1.70
C GLU A 84 0.29 8.63 -0.30
N CYS A 85 0.47 9.55 0.63
CA CYS A 85 0.11 9.36 2.03
C CYS A 85 -0.70 10.56 2.51
N HIS A 86 -1.87 10.29 3.09
CA HIS A 86 -2.74 11.33 3.61
C HIS A 86 -3.22 10.95 5.01
N PRO A 87 -3.05 11.84 6.00
CA PRO A 87 -3.67 11.59 7.30
C PRO A 87 -5.20 11.55 7.15
N MET A 88 -5.83 10.69 7.91
CA MET A 88 -7.28 10.56 7.87
C MET A 88 -7.84 10.30 9.26
N ARG A 89 -9.09 10.64 9.45
CA ARG A 89 -9.82 10.25 10.64
C ARG A 89 -10.66 9.02 10.28
N ALA A 90 -10.19 7.85 10.68
CA ALA A 90 -10.88 6.60 10.35
C ALA A 90 -12.07 6.38 11.27
N ILE A 91 -13.19 5.99 10.66
CA ILE A 91 -14.34 5.48 11.40
C ILE A 91 -14.28 3.98 11.25
N LEU A 92 -14.17 3.27 12.36
CA LEU A 92 -13.94 1.83 12.37
C LEU A 92 -15.16 1.09 12.86
N PRO A 93 -15.39 -0.14 12.42
CA PRO A 93 -16.44 -0.98 12.99
C PRO A 93 -16.11 -1.29 14.46
N ARG A 94 -17.13 -1.54 15.22
CA ARG A 94 -16.98 -1.91 16.63
C ARG A 94 -16.64 -3.39 16.78
#